data_fbe3d29b3cafc6ef25cdae3e45e9baf0
#
_entry.id   fbe3d29b3cafc6ef25cdae3e45e9baf0
#
_cell.length_a   1.000
_cell.length_b   1.000
_cell.length_c   1.000
_cell.angle_alpha   90.00
_cell.angle_beta   90.00
_cell.angle_gamma   90.00
#
_symmetry.space_group_name_H-M   'P 1'
#
loop_
_entity.id
_entity.type
_entity.pdbx_description
1 polymer ?
#
loop_
_entity_poly.entity_id
_entity_poly.type
_entity_poly.pdbx_seq_one_letter_code
_entity_poly.pdbx_strand_id
1 'polypeptide(L)'
;TLHSGSTLYNGGTITSKDIAINSNTQIINDNKIELEGEFNLPSNFSLENNGEIYGKKMIANSDAVITNKNIIIFETISFTNSTVNNSCSMEATISFYANGIKLNLTQGYIKAPKMEFQNGVVNLNNGSMLEATTRLDIPPGYATFYGKGENTSMIKSPIIAGQGFTYDGNLAIESDNHVEKSPHWTNFHVQNGAYITKIGESKVTIEVCTGTKNEGNKGEEPEEPKFPIIVDDTHNYAYLFEDQWPLYGDYDM
;
A
#
# COMPACT_ATOMS: atom_id res chain seq x y z
N THR A 1 20.66 -0.69 26.67
CA THR A 1 21.60 -0.24 25.62
C THR A 1 22.11 -1.43 24.83
N LEU A 2 22.09 -1.37 23.53
CA LEU A 2 22.70 -2.35 22.64
C LEU A 2 24.06 -1.82 22.19
N HIS A 3 25.11 -2.58 22.52
CA HIS A 3 26.47 -2.22 22.14
C HIS A 3 26.78 -2.64 20.69
N SER A 4 27.76 -1.96 20.09
CA SER A 4 28.20 -2.27 18.72
C SER A 4 28.57 -3.75 18.57
N GLY A 5 28.13 -4.37 17.47
CA GLY A 5 28.32 -5.78 17.19
C GLY A 5 27.39 -6.74 17.92
N SER A 6 26.43 -6.24 18.73
CA SER A 6 25.48 -7.10 19.40
C SER A 6 24.20 -7.34 18.58
N THR A 7 23.55 -8.45 18.85
CA THR A 7 22.23 -8.80 18.32
C THR A 7 21.23 -8.96 19.47
N LEU A 8 20.10 -8.31 19.37
CA LEU A 8 18.95 -8.52 20.25
C LEU A 8 17.94 -9.43 19.55
N TYR A 9 17.64 -10.57 20.18
CA TYR A 9 16.53 -11.43 19.78
C TYR A 9 15.35 -11.21 20.73
N ASN A 10 14.22 -10.82 20.19
CA ASN A 10 12.99 -10.65 20.96
C ASN A 10 11.94 -11.68 20.59
N GLY A 11 11.80 -12.72 21.40
CA GLY A 11 10.72 -13.71 21.28
C GLY A 11 9.54 -13.44 22.20
N GLY A 12 9.58 -12.34 22.96
CA GLY A 12 8.53 -11.94 23.91
C GLY A 12 8.08 -10.50 23.71
N THR A 13 7.58 -9.88 24.77
CA THR A 13 7.18 -8.48 24.74
C THR A 13 8.25 -7.60 25.39
N ILE A 14 8.70 -6.59 24.68
CA ILE A 14 9.55 -5.52 25.21
C ILE A 14 8.69 -4.27 25.31
N THR A 15 8.52 -3.73 26.50
CA THR A 15 7.93 -2.41 26.73
C THR A 15 8.97 -1.52 27.37
N SER A 16 9.25 -0.39 26.72
CA SER A 16 10.27 0.54 27.19
C SER A 16 9.96 1.96 26.73
N LYS A 17 10.59 2.93 27.37
CA LYS A 17 10.52 4.29 26.87
C LYS A 17 11.28 4.41 25.56
N ASP A 18 12.52 3.96 25.55
CA ASP A 18 13.43 4.01 24.41
C ASP A 18 14.36 2.80 24.43
N ILE A 19 14.92 2.46 23.30
CA ILE A 19 16.02 1.50 23.20
C ILE A 19 17.26 2.24 22.73
N ALA A 20 18.28 2.33 23.58
CA ALA A 20 19.55 2.92 23.19
C ALA A 20 20.34 1.92 22.33
N ILE A 21 20.65 2.31 21.10
CA ILE A 21 21.26 1.45 20.10
C ILE A 21 22.52 2.10 19.55
N ASN A 22 23.61 1.36 19.52
CA ASN A 22 24.84 1.77 18.84
C ASN A 22 24.88 1.25 17.39
N SER A 23 25.73 1.84 16.57
CA SER A 23 25.95 1.40 15.18
C SER A 23 26.45 -0.06 15.12
N ASN A 24 26.22 -0.69 13.95
CA ASN A 24 26.61 -2.08 13.71
C ASN A 24 25.93 -3.06 14.66
N THR A 25 24.69 -2.84 15.00
CA THR A 25 23.86 -3.73 15.82
C THR A 25 22.70 -4.28 15.00
N GLN A 26 22.10 -5.34 15.52
CA GLN A 26 20.93 -5.96 14.91
C GLN A 26 19.82 -6.16 15.95
N ILE A 27 18.58 -6.02 15.50
CA ILE A 27 17.40 -6.46 16.24
C ILE A 27 16.62 -7.43 15.37
N ILE A 28 16.28 -8.58 15.94
CA ILE A 28 15.35 -9.55 15.37
C ILE A 28 14.14 -9.60 16.31
N ASN A 29 12.99 -9.17 15.81
CA ASN A 29 11.77 -9.12 16.59
C ASN A 29 10.77 -10.15 16.07
N ASP A 30 10.54 -11.19 16.85
CA ASP A 30 9.58 -12.24 16.52
C ASP A 30 8.23 -12.06 17.25
N ASN A 31 8.12 -11.09 18.16
CA ASN A 31 6.90 -10.85 18.90
C ASN A 31 6.59 -9.36 19.00
N LYS A 32 6.68 -8.72 20.13
CA LYS A 32 6.20 -7.35 20.30
C LYS A 32 7.27 -6.43 20.88
N ILE A 33 7.46 -5.26 20.29
CA ILE A 33 8.20 -4.14 20.85
C ILE A 33 7.26 -2.94 20.92
N GLU A 34 7.17 -2.33 22.09
CA GLU A 34 6.29 -1.20 22.36
C GLU A 34 7.10 -0.09 23.04
N LEU A 35 7.24 1.04 22.37
CA LEU A 35 8.05 2.16 22.80
C LEU A 35 7.20 3.40 23.08
N GLU A 36 7.39 4.00 24.24
CA GLU A 36 6.72 5.26 24.56
C GLU A 36 7.35 6.46 23.85
N GLY A 37 8.57 6.33 23.39
CA GLY A 37 9.38 7.39 22.79
C GLY A 37 9.90 7.07 21.39
N GLU A 38 11.19 7.33 21.17
CA GLU A 38 11.84 7.19 19.87
C GLU A 38 12.48 5.82 19.66
N PHE A 39 12.39 5.33 18.44
CA PHE A 39 13.15 4.19 17.95
C PHE A 39 14.18 4.69 16.93
N ASN A 40 15.34 5.03 17.45
CA ASN A 40 16.41 5.62 16.66
C ASN A 40 17.37 4.54 16.19
N LEU A 41 17.36 4.27 14.90
CA LEU A 41 18.17 3.26 14.25
C LEU A 41 19.43 3.93 13.66
N PRO A 42 20.60 3.73 14.26
CA PRO A 42 21.83 4.37 13.82
C PRO A 42 22.32 3.82 12.48
N SER A 43 23.40 4.37 11.98
CA SER A 43 24.02 3.89 10.73
C SER A 43 24.51 2.45 10.85
N ASN A 44 24.41 1.69 9.76
CA ASN A 44 24.79 0.27 9.69
C ASN A 44 23.98 -0.61 10.65
N PHE A 45 22.76 -0.25 10.93
CA PHE A 45 21.85 -1.01 11.77
C PHE A 45 21.00 -1.96 10.93
N SER A 46 20.67 -3.13 11.47
CA SER A 46 19.76 -4.08 10.85
C SER A 46 18.55 -4.37 11.73
N LEU A 47 17.37 -4.19 11.21
CA LEU A 47 16.11 -4.61 11.82
C LEU A 47 15.46 -5.70 10.98
N GLU A 48 15.17 -6.84 11.60
CA GLU A 48 14.25 -7.83 11.07
C GLU A 48 13.02 -7.89 11.98
N ASN A 49 11.88 -7.52 11.45
CA ASN A 49 10.61 -7.55 12.18
C ASN A 49 9.68 -8.60 11.62
N ASN A 50 9.51 -9.68 12.34
CA ASN A 50 8.56 -10.75 12.09
C ASN A 50 7.31 -10.60 12.98
N GLY A 51 7.35 -9.69 13.96
CA GLY A 51 6.28 -9.40 14.91
C GLY A 51 5.74 -7.98 14.77
N GLU A 52 5.45 -7.36 15.89
CA GLU A 52 4.83 -6.03 15.93
C GLU A 52 5.77 -5.02 16.58
N ILE A 53 5.84 -3.82 16.04
CA ILE A 53 6.61 -2.71 16.61
C ILE A 53 5.75 -1.46 16.64
N TYR A 54 5.64 -0.85 17.81
CA TYR A 54 4.88 0.37 18.04
C TYR A 54 5.72 1.44 18.73
N GLY A 55 5.44 2.71 18.42
CA GLY A 55 6.11 3.81 19.11
C GLY A 55 5.67 5.18 18.60
N LYS A 56 6.34 6.23 19.09
CA LYS A 56 6.03 7.58 18.65
C LYS A 56 6.83 7.98 17.43
N LYS A 57 8.11 7.67 17.40
CA LYS A 57 8.95 8.13 16.31
C LYS A 57 9.98 7.07 15.93
N MET A 58 10.01 6.72 14.66
CA MET A 58 11.01 5.82 14.09
C MET A 58 11.93 6.62 13.16
N ILE A 59 13.21 6.55 13.42
CA ILE A 59 14.23 7.22 12.62
C ILE A 59 15.24 6.17 12.16
N ALA A 60 15.50 6.09 10.86
CA ALA A 60 16.60 5.30 10.33
C ALA A 60 17.57 6.19 9.57
N ASN A 61 18.84 6.03 9.92
CA ASN A 61 19.94 6.78 9.35
C ASN A 61 20.67 5.98 8.25
N SER A 62 21.72 6.57 7.70
CA SER A 62 22.45 6.03 6.55
C SER A 62 22.87 4.56 6.75
N ASP A 63 22.66 3.78 5.70
CA ASP A 63 23.02 2.37 5.64
C ASP A 63 22.26 1.45 6.62
N ALA A 64 21.19 1.97 7.23
CA ALA A 64 20.29 1.13 7.99
C ALA A 64 19.47 0.26 7.05
N VAL A 65 19.27 -1.00 7.43
CA VAL A 65 18.46 -1.98 6.69
C VAL A 65 17.28 -2.40 7.56
N ILE A 66 16.09 -2.11 7.10
CA ILE A 66 14.86 -2.50 7.76
C ILE A 66 14.14 -3.55 6.92
N THR A 67 13.91 -4.72 7.48
CA THR A 67 13.10 -5.77 6.87
C THR A 67 11.86 -5.99 7.73
N ASN A 68 10.71 -5.56 7.22
CA ASN A 68 9.43 -5.72 7.89
C ASN A 68 8.59 -6.80 7.22
N LYS A 69 8.23 -7.82 7.98
CA LYS A 69 7.39 -8.93 7.54
C LYS A 69 6.05 -8.99 8.27
N ASN A 70 5.79 -8.04 9.18
CA ASN A 70 4.54 -7.95 9.90
C ASN A 70 4.17 -6.48 10.12
N ILE A 71 3.98 -6.01 11.33
CA ILE A 71 3.39 -4.70 11.62
C ILE A 71 4.42 -3.75 12.23
N ILE A 72 4.50 -2.54 11.67
CA ILE A 72 5.21 -1.40 12.25
C ILE A 72 4.26 -0.22 12.28
N ILE A 73 4.00 0.37 13.45
CA ILE A 73 3.14 1.54 13.60
C ILE A 73 3.82 2.59 14.50
N PHE A 74 3.99 3.80 13.98
CA PHE A 74 4.53 4.95 14.69
C PHE A 74 3.69 6.21 14.43
N GLU A 75 3.85 7.24 15.25
CA GLU A 75 3.28 8.55 14.94
C GLU A 75 4.01 9.17 13.74
N THR A 76 5.33 9.10 13.74
CA THR A 76 6.17 9.58 12.64
C THR A 76 7.24 8.55 12.27
N ILE A 77 7.49 8.43 10.97
CA ILE A 77 8.54 7.59 10.41
C ILE A 77 9.44 8.44 9.53
N SER A 78 10.75 8.38 9.74
CA SER A 78 11.73 9.14 8.97
C SER A 78 12.93 8.27 8.59
N PHE A 79 13.14 8.09 7.30
CA PHE A 79 14.20 7.28 6.75
C PHE A 79 15.13 8.13 5.87
N THR A 80 16.44 8.05 6.11
CA THR A 80 17.45 8.76 5.34
C THR A 80 18.54 7.80 4.89
N ASN A 81 18.81 7.77 3.58
CA ASN A 81 19.85 6.94 2.95
C ASN A 81 19.83 5.49 3.44
N SER A 82 18.69 4.89 3.55
CA SER A 82 18.47 3.57 4.12
C SER A 82 17.80 2.62 3.13
N THR A 83 17.84 1.34 3.42
CA THR A 83 17.12 0.31 2.65
C THR A 83 15.97 -0.23 3.48
N VAL A 84 14.77 -0.21 2.92
CA VAL A 84 13.57 -0.73 3.57
C VAL A 84 12.94 -1.79 2.69
N ASN A 85 12.82 -3.00 3.23
CA ASN A 85 12.10 -4.11 2.62
C ASN A 85 10.83 -4.34 3.44
N ASN A 86 9.68 -4.09 2.85
CA ASN A 86 8.40 -4.23 3.55
C ASN A 86 7.47 -5.19 2.80
N SER A 87 7.11 -6.28 3.44
CA SER A 87 6.20 -7.28 2.90
C SER A 87 4.90 -7.41 3.69
N CYS A 88 4.61 -6.47 4.58
CA CYS A 88 3.35 -6.41 5.30
C CYS A 88 2.93 -4.95 5.53
N SER A 89 2.63 -4.52 6.75
CA SER A 89 2.11 -3.19 7.03
C SER A 89 3.13 -2.30 7.75
N MET A 90 3.27 -1.08 7.28
CA MET A 90 4.01 -0.02 7.95
C MET A 90 3.16 1.24 7.94
N GLU A 91 2.81 1.77 9.10
CA GLU A 91 1.91 2.90 9.19
C GLU A 91 2.50 4.02 10.04
N ALA A 92 2.35 5.25 9.55
CA ALA A 92 2.63 6.45 10.33
C ALA A 92 1.31 7.20 10.56
N THR A 93 0.96 7.52 11.80
CA THR A 93 -0.32 8.18 12.09
C THR A 93 -0.29 9.68 11.85
N ILE A 94 0.90 10.27 11.69
CA ILE A 94 1.10 11.70 11.40
C ILE A 94 1.81 11.90 10.07
N SER A 95 3.05 11.35 9.91
CA SER A 95 3.82 11.57 8.69
C SER A 95 4.88 10.51 8.43
N PHE A 96 5.14 10.29 7.15
CA PHE A 96 6.20 9.43 6.63
C PHE A 96 7.14 10.26 5.76
N TYR A 97 8.42 10.29 6.10
CA TYR A 97 9.45 10.99 5.36
C TYR A 97 10.53 10.04 4.88
N ALA A 98 10.92 10.16 3.63
CA ALA A 98 11.97 9.36 3.02
C ALA A 98 12.88 10.23 2.13
N ASN A 99 14.18 10.17 2.37
CA ASN A 99 15.18 10.85 1.56
C ASN A 99 16.36 9.91 1.25
N GLY A 100 16.67 9.75 -0.03
CA GLY A 100 17.75 8.86 -0.47
C GLY A 100 17.47 7.38 -0.22
N ILE A 101 16.19 7.00 -0.14
CA ILE A 101 15.77 5.67 0.25
C ILE A 101 15.83 4.68 -0.91
N LYS A 102 16.14 3.41 -0.59
CA LYS A 102 15.78 2.28 -1.42
C LYS A 102 14.64 1.51 -0.74
N LEU A 103 13.43 1.76 -1.21
CA LEU A 103 12.23 1.13 -0.66
C LEU A 103 11.79 -0.02 -1.58
N ASN A 104 11.67 -1.22 -1.03
CA ASN A 104 11.17 -2.39 -1.71
C ASN A 104 9.91 -2.87 -0.98
N LEU A 105 8.77 -2.73 -1.61
CA LEU A 105 7.52 -3.31 -1.17
C LEU A 105 7.25 -4.58 -1.97
N THR A 106 6.90 -5.65 -1.29
CA THR A 106 6.46 -6.89 -1.95
C THR A 106 5.20 -7.36 -1.26
N GLN A 107 4.06 -7.12 -1.90
CA GLN A 107 2.75 -7.27 -1.28
C GLN A 107 2.67 -6.47 0.03
N GLY A 108 3.39 -5.37 0.09
CA GLY A 108 3.54 -4.53 1.25
C GLY A 108 2.69 -3.28 1.18
N TYR A 109 2.37 -2.73 2.33
CA TYR A 109 1.56 -1.54 2.48
C TYR A 109 2.28 -0.51 3.35
N ILE A 110 2.30 0.73 2.89
CA ILE A 110 2.72 1.87 3.71
C ILE A 110 1.61 2.91 3.68
N LYS A 111 1.24 3.40 4.87
CA LYS A 111 0.21 4.40 5.04
C LYS A 111 0.67 5.55 5.92
N ALA A 112 0.32 6.77 5.54
CA ALA A 112 0.43 7.95 6.40
C ALA A 112 -0.54 9.05 5.94
N PRO A 113 -0.93 9.99 6.81
CA PRO A 113 -1.66 11.18 6.37
C PRO A 113 -0.84 12.01 5.38
N LYS A 114 0.42 12.23 5.70
CA LYS A 114 1.36 12.97 4.84
C LYS A 114 2.58 12.10 4.55
N MET A 115 2.94 12.03 3.28
CA MET A 115 4.16 11.36 2.84
C MET A 115 5.04 12.34 2.08
N GLU A 116 6.36 12.19 2.23
CA GLU A 116 7.35 12.91 1.44
C GLU A 116 8.46 11.96 0.98
N PHE A 117 8.72 11.95 -0.33
CA PHE A 117 9.81 11.19 -0.95
C PHE A 117 10.73 12.15 -1.70
N GLN A 118 11.88 12.47 -1.14
CA GLN A 118 12.76 13.48 -1.72
C GLN A 118 13.72 12.93 -2.78
N ASN A 119 14.30 11.79 -2.55
CA ASN A 119 15.20 11.12 -3.48
C ASN A 119 15.05 9.62 -3.29
N GLY A 120 15.44 8.84 -4.28
CA GLY A 120 15.54 7.39 -4.11
C GLY A 120 14.71 6.59 -5.08
N VAL A 121 14.69 5.30 -4.83
CA VAL A 121 14.03 4.30 -5.66
C VAL A 121 12.98 3.58 -4.83
N VAL A 122 11.76 3.61 -5.31
CA VAL A 122 10.62 2.94 -4.69
C VAL A 122 10.15 1.83 -5.62
N ASN A 123 10.40 0.59 -5.23
CA ASN A 123 9.92 -0.58 -5.96
C ASN A 123 8.65 -1.10 -5.29
N LEU A 124 7.55 -1.06 -6.02
CA LEU A 124 6.28 -1.63 -5.61
C LEU A 124 6.06 -2.92 -6.39
N ASN A 125 6.15 -4.06 -5.72
CA ASN A 125 6.10 -5.35 -6.37
C ASN A 125 4.83 -6.12 -6.00
N ASN A 126 4.22 -6.75 -7.01
CA ASN A 126 3.15 -7.73 -6.83
C ASN A 126 1.96 -7.25 -6.00
N GLY A 127 1.38 -6.11 -6.35
CA GLY A 127 0.19 -5.60 -5.66
C GLY A 127 0.51 -4.91 -4.35
N SER A 128 1.60 -4.18 -4.28
CA SER A 128 1.95 -3.33 -3.13
C SER A 128 1.25 -1.98 -3.19
N MET A 129 1.14 -1.31 -2.04
CA MET A 129 0.46 -0.01 -1.99
C MET A 129 1.19 1.02 -1.12
N LEU A 130 1.26 2.25 -1.62
CA LEU A 130 1.54 3.46 -0.85
C LEU A 130 0.25 4.28 -0.75
N GLU A 131 -0.15 4.64 0.45
CA GLU A 131 -1.34 5.46 0.69
C GLU A 131 -1.03 6.70 1.54
N ALA A 132 -1.10 7.87 0.92
CA ALA A 132 -1.11 9.12 1.65
C ALA A 132 -2.55 9.63 1.76
N THR A 133 -3.14 9.59 2.96
CA THR A 133 -4.58 9.91 3.10
C THR A 133 -4.90 11.39 2.96
N THR A 134 -3.90 12.25 3.00
CA THR A 134 -4.06 13.69 2.80
C THR A 134 -3.21 14.21 1.64
N ARG A 135 -1.92 13.88 1.62
CA ARG A 135 -1.00 14.44 0.62
C ARG A 135 0.30 13.62 0.49
N LEU A 136 0.74 13.45 -0.74
CA LEU A 136 2.05 12.97 -1.11
C LEU A 136 2.86 14.11 -1.72
N ASP A 137 3.96 14.49 -1.09
CA ASP A 137 4.92 15.44 -1.61
C ASP A 137 6.15 14.73 -2.20
N ILE A 138 6.54 15.14 -3.40
CA ILE A 138 7.74 14.67 -4.06
C ILE A 138 8.55 15.91 -4.45
N PRO A 139 9.35 16.45 -3.50
CA PRO A 139 10.18 17.63 -3.75
C PRO A 139 11.14 17.41 -4.93
N PRO A 140 11.71 18.49 -5.47
CA PRO A 140 12.69 18.39 -6.54
C PRO A 140 13.82 17.42 -6.19
N GLY A 141 13.98 16.41 -7.02
CA GLY A 141 14.93 15.33 -6.82
C GLY A 141 14.66 14.23 -7.84
N TYR A 142 15.36 13.11 -7.70
CA TYR A 142 15.21 12.00 -8.61
C TYR A 142 14.54 10.82 -7.89
N ALA A 143 13.25 10.97 -7.62
CA ALA A 143 12.46 9.85 -7.13
C ALA A 143 11.91 9.05 -8.31
N THR A 144 12.03 7.74 -8.26
CA THR A 144 11.42 6.85 -9.24
C THR A 144 10.60 5.79 -8.54
N PHE A 145 9.36 5.62 -9.00
CA PHE A 145 8.40 4.65 -8.50
C PHE A 145 8.21 3.58 -9.57
N TYR A 146 8.64 2.36 -9.29
CA TYR A 146 8.54 1.24 -10.18
C TYR A 146 7.44 0.29 -9.73
N GLY A 147 6.46 0.04 -10.60
CA GLY A 147 5.53 -1.07 -10.46
C GLY A 147 6.10 -2.33 -11.11
N LYS A 148 6.30 -3.41 -10.35
CA LYS A 148 6.92 -4.63 -10.84
C LYS A 148 6.09 -5.86 -10.46
N GLY A 149 6.22 -6.90 -11.29
CA GLY A 149 5.52 -8.16 -11.10
C GLY A 149 4.18 -8.24 -11.82
N GLU A 150 3.45 -9.31 -11.56
CA GLU A 150 2.23 -9.63 -12.30
C GLU A 150 1.05 -8.79 -11.82
N ASN A 151 0.95 -8.58 -10.50
CA ASN A 151 -0.14 -7.80 -9.92
C ASN A 151 0.20 -6.32 -9.94
N THR A 152 -0.73 -5.52 -10.41
CA THR A 152 -0.61 -4.07 -10.44
C THR A 152 -0.48 -3.52 -9.02
N SER A 153 0.52 -2.69 -8.80
CA SER A 153 0.73 -1.98 -7.54
C SER A 153 0.09 -0.60 -7.58
N MET A 154 -0.06 0.05 -6.44
CA MET A 154 -0.80 1.29 -6.34
C MET A 154 -0.09 2.38 -5.54
N ILE A 155 -0.22 3.62 -6.00
CA ILE A 155 0.00 4.83 -5.20
C ILE A 155 -1.34 5.55 -5.11
N LYS A 156 -1.77 5.88 -3.89
CA LYS A 156 -3.05 6.55 -3.66
C LYS A 156 -2.86 7.78 -2.79
N SER A 157 -3.31 8.93 -3.29
CA SER A 157 -3.32 10.17 -2.51
C SER A 157 -4.27 11.19 -3.11
N PRO A 158 -5.10 11.91 -2.32
CA PRO A 158 -5.94 12.98 -2.82
C PRO A 158 -5.14 14.05 -3.56
N ILE A 159 -3.95 14.37 -3.05
CA ILE A 159 -3.07 15.37 -3.64
C ILE A 159 -1.68 14.77 -3.78
N ILE A 160 -1.15 14.79 -4.99
CA ILE A 160 0.25 14.51 -5.27
C ILE A 160 0.88 15.80 -5.78
N ALA A 161 1.91 16.29 -5.08
CA ALA A 161 2.59 17.51 -5.44
C ALA A 161 4.08 17.31 -5.56
N GLY A 162 4.66 17.68 -6.70
CA GLY A 162 6.08 17.49 -6.90
C GLY A 162 6.56 17.82 -8.30
N GLN A 163 7.82 17.50 -8.53
CA GLN A 163 8.46 17.67 -9.84
C GLN A 163 9.69 16.76 -9.97
N GLY A 164 10.02 16.39 -11.20
CA GLY A 164 11.23 15.62 -11.50
C GLY A 164 11.21 14.18 -11.02
N PHE A 165 10.06 13.52 -11.08
CA PHE A 165 9.93 12.12 -10.70
C PHE A 165 9.32 11.27 -11.83
N THR A 166 9.38 9.96 -11.66
CA THR A 166 8.92 9.01 -12.67
C THR A 166 8.04 7.93 -12.05
N TYR A 167 6.92 7.64 -12.71
CA TYR A 167 6.12 6.44 -12.53
C TYR A 167 6.39 5.47 -13.67
N ASP A 168 6.75 4.24 -13.37
CA ASP A 168 7.20 3.27 -14.35
C ASP A 168 6.64 1.87 -14.08
N GLY A 169 6.21 1.20 -15.14
CA GLY A 169 5.80 -0.20 -15.11
C GLY A 169 4.37 -0.43 -14.66
N ASN A 170 4.12 -1.58 -14.04
CA ASN A 170 2.77 -2.03 -13.66
C ASN A 170 2.27 -1.30 -12.41
N LEU A 171 1.90 -0.04 -12.56
CA LEU A 171 1.59 0.89 -11.46
C LEU A 171 0.35 1.73 -11.75
N ALA A 172 -0.62 1.68 -10.87
CA ALA A 172 -1.77 2.56 -10.86
C ALA A 172 -1.56 3.72 -9.88
N ILE A 173 -1.84 4.93 -10.31
CA ILE A 173 -1.77 6.12 -9.47
C ILE A 173 -3.19 6.68 -9.35
N GLU A 174 -3.77 6.59 -8.16
CA GLU A 174 -5.04 7.21 -7.84
C GLU A 174 -4.85 8.57 -7.17
N SER A 175 -5.25 9.64 -7.84
CA SER A 175 -5.19 10.98 -7.28
C SER A 175 -6.21 11.91 -7.91
N ASP A 176 -6.83 12.74 -7.08
CA ASP A 176 -7.77 13.77 -7.56
C ASP A 176 -7.04 15.02 -8.08
N ASN A 177 -5.83 15.26 -7.61
CA ASN A 177 -5.08 16.45 -7.95
C ASN A 177 -3.57 16.23 -7.99
N HIS A 178 -2.99 16.33 -9.18
CA HIS A 178 -1.55 16.43 -9.38
C HIS A 178 -1.14 17.90 -9.48
N VAL A 179 -0.46 18.41 -8.46
CA VAL A 179 -0.04 19.81 -8.40
C VAL A 179 1.41 19.93 -8.84
N GLU A 180 1.63 20.65 -9.92
CA GLU A 180 2.96 21.03 -10.37
C GLU A 180 3.53 22.16 -9.51
N LYS A 181 4.73 21.97 -8.98
CA LYS A 181 5.38 23.00 -8.17
C LYS A 181 6.10 24.07 -8.99
N SER A 182 6.29 23.87 -10.28
CA SER A 182 6.92 24.83 -11.16
C SER A 182 6.45 24.70 -12.62
N PRO A 183 6.06 25.79 -13.27
CA PRO A 183 5.63 25.77 -14.67
C PRO A 183 6.78 25.61 -15.67
N HIS A 184 8.03 25.57 -15.23
CA HIS A 184 9.20 25.60 -16.12
C HIS A 184 9.94 24.27 -16.26
N TRP A 185 9.49 23.20 -15.57
CA TRP A 185 10.15 21.90 -15.59
C TRP A 185 9.17 20.81 -15.91
N THR A 186 9.61 19.81 -16.65
CA THR A 186 8.84 18.59 -16.83
C THR A 186 8.62 17.95 -15.47
N ASN A 187 7.39 17.90 -15.03
CA ASN A 187 7.10 17.68 -13.62
C ASN A 187 7.13 16.22 -13.21
N PHE A 188 6.65 15.34 -14.07
CA PHE A 188 6.73 13.89 -13.86
C PHE A 188 6.57 13.15 -15.19
N HIS A 189 7.07 11.93 -15.22
CA HIS A 189 6.93 11.02 -16.34
C HIS A 189 6.08 9.83 -15.97
N VAL A 190 5.23 9.39 -16.88
CA VAL A 190 4.40 8.19 -16.75
C VAL A 190 4.72 7.30 -17.93
N GLN A 191 5.25 6.11 -17.68
CA GLN A 191 5.76 5.26 -18.74
C GLN A 191 5.61 3.77 -18.47
N ASN A 192 5.80 2.95 -19.50
CA ASN A 192 5.86 1.49 -19.44
C ASN A 192 4.64 0.83 -18.80
N GLY A 193 3.45 1.41 -18.97
CA GLY A 193 2.20 0.84 -18.46
C GLY A 193 1.69 1.47 -17.17
N ALA A 194 2.43 2.35 -16.55
CA ALA A 194 1.91 3.16 -15.45
C ALA A 194 0.79 4.06 -15.93
N TYR A 195 -0.21 4.33 -15.09
CA TYR A 195 -1.31 5.21 -15.43
C TYR A 195 -1.85 5.96 -14.21
N ILE A 196 -2.47 7.11 -14.48
CA ILE A 196 -3.08 7.97 -13.47
C ILE A 196 -4.58 7.98 -13.66
N THR A 197 -5.31 7.85 -12.58
CA THR A 197 -6.77 7.96 -12.56
C THR A 197 -7.25 8.65 -11.28
N LYS A 198 -8.53 8.97 -11.20
CA LYS A 198 -9.11 9.52 -9.97
C LYS A 198 -9.23 8.47 -8.90
N ILE A 199 -9.31 8.93 -7.66
CA ILE A 199 -9.52 8.04 -6.52
C ILE A 199 -10.80 7.24 -6.71
N GLY A 200 -10.66 5.91 -6.54
CA GLY A 200 -11.76 4.96 -6.68
C GLY A 200 -12.09 4.56 -8.11
N GLU A 201 -11.38 5.05 -9.13
CA GLU A 201 -11.64 4.69 -10.52
C GLU A 201 -10.72 3.58 -11.06
N SER A 202 -9.65 3.23 -10.37
CA SER A 202 -8.84 2.09 -10.77
C SER A 202 -9.56 0.78 -10.47
N LYS A 203 -9.28 -0.23 -11.28
CA LYS A 203 -9.82 -1.57 -11.05
C LYS A 203 -8.84 -2.44 -10.28
N VAL A 204 -7.93 -1.83 -9.57
CA VAL A 204 -6.84 -2.54 -8.89
C VAL A 204 -7.29 -2.96 -7.52
N THR A 205 -7.21 -4.26 -7.25
CA THR A 205 -7.39 -4.82 -5.92
C THR A 205 -6.02 -4.96 -5.27
N ILE A 206 -5.89 -4.49 -4.05
CA ILE A 206 -4.66 -4.61 -3.25
C ILE A 206 -4.95 -5.41 -1.99
N GLU A 207 -4.28 -6.53 -1.88
CA GLU A 207 -4.33 -7.39 -0.71
C GLU A 207 -2.94 -7.53 -0.12
N VAL A 208 -2.82 -7.29 1.16
CA VAL A 208 -1.58 -7.44 1.91
C VAL A 208 -1.79 -8.35 3.12
N CYS A 209 -0.75 -8.63 3.88
CA CYS A 209 -0.81 -9.49 5.06
C CYS A 209 -1.91 -9.14 6.07
N THR A 210 -2.33 -7.90 6.15
CA THR A 210 -3.38 -7.39 7.05
C THR A 210 -4.74 -7.23 6.35
N GLY A 211 -4.94 -7.89 5.22
CA GLY A 211 -6.19 -7.88 4.46
C GLY A 211 -6.25 -6.85 3.34
N THR A 212 -7.42 -6.70 2.76
CA THR A 212 -7.65 -5.84 1.60
C THR A 212 -7.47 -4.37 1.96
N LYS A 213 -6.69 -3.66 1.17
CA LYS A 213 -6.43 -2.22 1.32
C LYS A 213 -7.08 -1.39 0.22
N ASN A 214 -7.33 -1.99 -0.91
CA ASN A 214 -8.10 -1.39 -2.00
C ASN A 214 -8.91 -2.49 -2.66
N GLU A 215 -10.22 -2.31 -2.76
CA GLU A 215 -11.10 -3.34 -3.31
C GLU A 215 -11.18 -3.30 -4.84
N GLY A 216 -10.54 -2.33 -5.44
CA GLY A 216 -10.75 -2.02 -6.83
C GLY A 216 -12.12 -1.34 -7.02
N ASN A 217 -12.29 -0.65 -8.11
CA ASN A 217 -13.63 -0.31 -8.53
C ASN A 217 -14.23 -1.59 -9.10
N LYS A 218 -14.99 -2.28 -8.31
CA LYS A 218 -15.98 -3.20 -8.85
C LYS A 218 -16.94 -2.28 -9.57
N GLY A 219 -16.62 -2.03 -10.86
CA GLY A 219 -17.54 -1.32 -11.70
C GLY A 219 -18.91 -1.89 -11.39
N GLU A 220 -19.92 -1.06 -11.32
CA GLU A 220 -21.26 -1.52 -11.02
C GLU A 220 -21.43 -2.84 -11.72
N GLU A 221 -21.62 -3.90 -10.95
CA GLU A 221 -22.07 -5.15 -11.58
C GLU A 221 -23.14 -4.69 -12.56
N PRO A 222 -23.01 -5.01 -13.85
CA PRO A 222 -23.99 -4.57 -14.79
C PRO A 222 -25.29 -4.94 -14.12
N GLU A 223 -26.08 -3.96 -13.74
CA GLU A 223 -27.36 -4.25 -13.10
C GLU A 223 -27.91 -5.37 -13.93
N GLU A 224 -28.04 -6.53 -13.32
CA GLU A 224 -28.69 -7.62 -14.01
C GLU A 224 -29.89 -6.97 -14.64
N PRO A 225 -30.00 -7.04 -15.96
CA PRO A 225 -31.05 -6.29 -16.61
C PRO A 225 -32.28 -6.56 -15.81
N LYS A 226 -32.76 -5.54 -15.16
CA LYS A 226 -34.00 -5.60 -14.42
C LYS A 226 -35.01 -5.80 -15.49
N PHE A 227 -35.06 -7.03 -15.92
CA PHE A 227 -36.18 -7.42 -16.69
C PHE A 227 -37.36 -6.97 -15.88
N PRO A 228 -38.21 -6.19 -16.46
CA PRO A 228 -39.41 -5.85 -15.75
C PRO A 228 -39.92 -7.17 -15.21
N ILE A 229 -40.04 -7.25 -13.92
CA ILE A 229 -40.73 -8.35 -13.35
C ILE A 229 -42.10 -8.24 -13.95
N ILE A 230 -42.22 -8.91 -15.03
CA ILE A 230 -43.50 -9.11 -15.56
C ILE A 230 -44.10 -10.02 -14.57
N VAL A 231 -44.75 -9.40 -13.69
CA VAL A 231 -45.62 -10.11 -12.81
C VAL A 231 -46.82 -10.39 -13.68
N ASP A 232 -46.50 -11.19 -14.57
CA ASP A 232 -47.49 -11.65 -15.35
C ASP A 232 -47.84 -12.96 -14.82
N ASP A 233 -48.81 -12.89 -14.06
CA ASP A 233 -49.33 -14.05 -13.58
C ASP A 233 -49.75 -14.86 -14.63
N THR A 234 -49.86 -14.30 -15.63
CA THR A 234 -50.30 -15.05 -16.70
C THR A 234 -49.34 -15.98 -17.18
N HIS A 235 -48.28 -15.70 -17.03
CA HIS A 235 -47.38 -16.56 -17.45
C HIS A 235 -47.38 -17.73 -16.92
N ASN A 236 -47.82 -17.61 -16.03
CA ASN A 236 -47.78 -18.69 -15.45
C ASN A 236 -48.44 -19.67 -16.06
N TYR A 237 -49.23 -19.41 -16.76
CA TYR A 237 -49.91 -20.36 -17.31
C TYR A 237 -49.45 -20.86 -18.35
N ALA A 238 -48.89 -20.33 -18.40
CA ALA A 238 -48.62 -20.91 -19.23
C ALA A 238 -48.28 -22.13 -19.05
N TYR A 239 -48.46 -22.48 -18.72
CA TYR A 239 -48.22 -23.48 -18.67
C TYR A 239 -48.85 -24.48 -18.69
N LEU A 240 -49.51 -24.26 -18.56
CA LEU A 240 -50.04 -25.18 -18.54
C LEU A 240 -50.20 -25.83 -19.55
N PHE A 241 -50.06 -25.90 -20.09
CA PHE A 241 -50.33 -26.60 -20.89
C PHE A 241 -49.81 -27.50 -21.28
N GLU A 242 -49.75 -27.81 -21.03
CA GLU A 242 -49.70 -28.61 -21.41
C GLU A 242 -49.71 -29.51 -21.59
N ASP A 243 -50.07 -29.94 -21.41
CA ASP A 243 -50.32 -30.90 -21.60
C ASP A 243 -50.66 -31.58 -22.21
N GLN A 244 -51.00 -31.39 -22.59
CA GLN A 244 -51.53 -32.07 -23.17
C GLN A 244 -51.51 -32.21 -24.23
N TRP A 245 -51.10 -32.43 -24.45
CA TRP A 245 -51.15 -32.73 -25.48
C TRP A 245 -51.53 -33.49 -25.98
N PRO A 246 -51.98 -33.62 -26.52
CA PRO A 246 -52.63 -34.23 -27.18
C PRO A 246 -52.54 -35.12 -27.82
N LEU A 247 -52.62 -35.76 -27.54
CA LEU A 247 -52.74 -36.82 -28.01
C LEU A 247 -53.91 -37.07 -28.39
N TYR A 248 -54.18 -37.09 -29.07
CA TYR A 248 -55.27 -37.39 -29.45
C TYR A 248 -56.23 -36.49 -29.51
N GLY A 249 -55.78 -35.63 -29.51
CA GLY A 249 -56.54 -34.78 -29.71
C GLY A 249 -57.35 -34.25 -28.74
N ASP A 250 -57.04 -34.08 -27.99
CA ASP A 250 -57.66 -33.60 -27.25
C ASP A 250 -56.96 -32.78 -26.51
N TYR A 251 -56.89 -31.87 -26.42
CA TYR A 251 -56.48 -31.07 -25.81
C TYR A 251 -57.15 -30.29 -25.36
N ASP A 252 -57.42 -30.41 -24.88
CA ASP A 252 -58.02 -29.92 -24.53
C ASP A 252 -57.81 -29.05 -23.77
N MET A 253 -57.87 -28.24 -23.69
CA MET A 253 -57.92 -27.51 -22.98
C MET A 253 -58.86 -27.11 -22.60
#